data_9aee423f6617dfce190c16bb2012d76b
#
_entry.id   9aee423f6617dfce190c16bb2012d76b
#
_cell.length_a   1.000
_cell.length_b   1.000
_cell.length_c   1.000
_cell.angle_alpha   90.00
_cell.angle_beta   90.00
_cell.angle_gamma   90.00
#
_symmetry.space_group_name_H-M   'P 1'
#
loop_
_entity.id
_entity.type
_entity.pdbx_description
1 polymer ?
#
loop_
_entity_poly.entity_id
_entity_poly.type
_entity_poly.pdbx_seq_one_letter_code
_entity_poly.pdbx_strand_id
1 'polypeptide(L)'
;DVRIVLPRKSNQRLADFARGAYLREMEDAGCKVLLWQPGMIHAKAGLIDDVAFVGSANFDVRSMLLNFEVDLFVYDVRSVATLESWFLDLLPDCKAGVPRASFIRRLAEGVFRLGAPVL
;
A
#
# COMPACT_ATOMS: atom_id res chain seq x y z
N ASP A 1 -1.75 12.61 -9.57
CA ASP A 1 -0.82 11.49 -9.65
C ASP A 1 -0.77 10.78 -8.29
N VAL A 2 -1.36 9.60 -8.19
CA VAL A 2 -1.33 8.78 -6.97
C VAL A 2 -0.40 7.60 -7.17
N ARG A 3 0.57 7.46 -6.29
CA ARG A 3 1.56 6.36 -6.30
C ARG A 3 1.52 5.63 -4.98
N ILE A 4 1.46 4.31 -5.02
CA ILE A 4 1.42 3.47 -3.83
C ILE A 4 2.54 2.46 -3.91
N VAL A 5 3.46 2.50 -2.95
CA VAL A 5 4.54 1.51 -2.81
C VAL A 5 4.15 0.47 -1.77
N LEU A 6 4.19 -0.79 -2.16
CA LEU A 6 3.86 -1.92 -1.29
C LEU A 6 4.92 -3.02 -1.44
N PRO A 7 5.19 -3.81 -0.39
CA PRO A 7 6.06 -4.97 -0.55
C PRO A 7 5.47 -5.95 -1.55
N ARG A 8 6.29 -6.50 -2.43
CA ARG A 8 5.87 -7.55 -3.38
C ARG A 8 5.29 -8.75 -2.66
N LYS A 9 5.88 -9.13 -1.54
CA LYS A 9 5.43 -10.22 -0.67
C LYS A 9 5.42 -9.73 0.77
N SER A 10 4.37 -10.07 1.49
CA SER A 10 4.30 -9.87 2.94
C SER A 10 4.56 -11.20 3.68
N ASN A 11 4.57 -11.13 5.00
CA ASN A 11 4.64 -12.32 5.84
C ASN A 11 3.32 -13.11 5.90
N GLN A 12 2.24 -12.55 5.33
CA GLN A 12 0.89 -13.12 5.40
C GLN A 12 0.39 -13.47 4.00
N ARG A 13 0.60 -14.73 3.59
CA ARG A 13 0.27 -15.21 2.23
C ARG A 13 -1.21 -15.07 1.87
N LEU A 14 -2.12 -15.22 2.85
CA LEU A 14 -3.56 -15.06 2.63
C LEU A 14 -3.93 -13.59 2.40
N ALA A 15 -3.34 -12.68 3.18
CA ALA A 15 -3.54 -11.25 2.98
C ALA A 15 -2.96 -10.80 1.63
N ASP A 16 -1.81 -11.31 1.22
CA ASP A 16 -1.23 -11.06 -0.11
C ASP A 16 -2.14 -11.54 -1.24
N PHE A 17 -2.86 -12.63 -1.02
CA PHE A 17 -3.82 -13.14 -1.99
C PHE A 17 -5.05 -12.23 -2.08
N ALA A 18 -5.63 -11.85 -0.94
CA ALA A 18 -6.83 -11.01 -0.89
C ALA A 18 -6.58 -9.59 -1.43
N ARG A 19 -5.40 -8.98 -1.16
CA ARG A 19 -5.07 -7.62 -1.60
C ARG A 19 -5.00 -7.46 -3.11
N GLY A 20 -4.77 -8.54 -3.86
CA GLY A 20 -4.61 -8.48 -5.32
C GLY A 20 -5.82 -7.86 -6.04
N ALA A 21 -7.03 -8.12 -5.56
CA ALA A 21 -8.25 -7.52 -6.12
C ALA A 21 -8.30 -6.01 -5.88
N TYR A 22 -8.02 -5.56 -4.65
CA TYR A 22 -7.98 -4.13 -4.30
C TYR A 22 -6.94 -3.35 -5.10
N LEU A 23 -5.74 -3.92 -5.25
CA LEU A 23 -4.67 -3.26 -5.99
C LEU A 23 -5.01 -3.07 -7.47
N ARG A 24 -5.69 -4.04 -8.09
CA ARG A 24 -6.18 -3.88 -9.46
C ARG A 24 -7.28 -2.83 -9.58
N GLU A 25 -8.21 -2.78 -8.62
CA GLU A 25 -9.22 -1.71 -8.56
C GLU A 25 -8.57 -0.32 -8.46
N MET A 26 -7.49 -0.20 -7.68
CA MET A 26 -6.73 1.05 -7.58
C MET A 26 -6.03 1.41 -8.90
N GLU A 27 -5.44 0.44 -9.59
CA GLU A 27 -4.87 0.67 -10.93
C GLU A 27 -5.94 1.08 -11.95
N ASP A 28 -7.09 0.41 -11.93
CA ASP A 28 -8.22 0.74 -12.81
C ASP A 28 -8.76 2.16 -12.51
N ALA A 29 -8.63 2.63 -11.28
CA ALA A 29 -8.93 4.01 -10.87
C ALA A 29 -7.82 5.03 -11.19
N GLY A 30 -6.70 4.59 -11.78
CA GLY A 30 -5.60 5.46 -12.20
C GLY A 30 -4.43 5.56 -11.23
N CYS A 31 -4.44 4.82 -10.11
CA CYS A 31 -3.30 4.77 -9.20
C CYS A 31 -2.13 3.99 -9.82
N LYS A 32 -0.92 4.46 -9.60
CA LYS A 32 0.31 3.72 -9.94
C LYS A 32 0.71 2.81 -8.78
N VAL A 33 0.44 1.53 -8.91
CA VAL A 33 0.85 0.53 -7.91
C VAL A 33 2.28 0.09 -8.21
N LEU A 34 3.16 0.21 -7.22
CA LEU A 34 4.60 -0.03 -7.28
C LEU A 34 4.95 -1.11 -6.26
N LEU A 35 5.42 -2.26 -6.74
CA LEU A 35 5.74 -3.41 -5.92
C LEU A 35 7.24 -3.45 -5.60
N TRP A 36 7.58 -3.13 -4.36
CA TRP A 36 8.94 -3.17 -3.81
C TRP A 36 9.52 -4.59 -3.85
N GLN A 37 10.69 -4.76 -4.51
CA GLN A 37 11.27 -6.07 -4.78
C GLN A 37 12.21 -6.60 -3.69
N PRO A 38 13.03 -5.75 -3.02
CA PRO A 38 14.11 -6.25 -2.15
C PRO A 38 13.65 -7.00 -0.90
N GLY A 39 12.40 -6.82 -0.47
CA GLY A 39 11.92 -7.50 0.73
C GLY A 39 10.66 -6.89 1.34
N MET A 40 10.58 -6.99 2.67
CA MET A 40 9.47 -6.40 3.43
C MET A 40 9.74 -4.92 3.68
N ILE A 41 8.79 -4.07 3.28
CA ILE A 41 8.72 -2.67 3.71
C ILE A 41 7.57 -2.54 4.70
N HIS A 42 7.83 -2.01 5.89
CA HIS A 42 6.83 -1.88 6.96
C HIS A 42 6.55 -0.42 7.33
N ALA A 43 7.06 0.51 6.57
CA ALA A 43 6.77 1.93 6.73
C ALA A 43 5.28 2.20 6.46
N LYS A 44 4.68 3.03 7.31
CA LYS A 44 3.37 3.63 7.10
C LYS A 44 3.62 5.12 7.01
N ALA A 45 3.81 5.58 5.80
CA ALA A 45 4.16 6.96 5.51
C ALA A 45 3.56 7.37 4.18
N GLY A 46 3.26 8.62 4.03
CA GLY A 46 2.76 9.16 2.78
C GLY A 46 2.96 10.66 2.67
N LEU A 47 2.73 11.13 1.44
CA LEU A 47 2.80 12.53 1.05
C LEU A 47 1.50 12.87 0.35
N ILE A 48 0.90 13.96 0.73
CA ILE A 48 -0.27 14.55 0.08
C ILE A 48 0.06 16.01 -0.15
N ASP A 49 0.44 16.35 -1.38
CA ASP A 49 0.93 17.67 -1.74
C ASP A 49 2.07 18.14 -0.80
N ASP A 50 1.82 19.15 0.03
CA ASP A 50 2.80 19.75 0.95
C ASP A 50 2.75 19.16 2.36
N VAL A 51 2.04 18.06 2.57
CA VAL A 51 1.87 17.41 3.86
C VAL A 51 2.45 16.01 3.83
N ALA A 52 3.30 15.69 4.78
CA ALA A 52 3.75 14.33 5.03
C ALA A 52 3.04 13.72 6.24
N PHE A 53 2.87 12.40 6.25
CA PHE A 53 2.45 11.68 7.44
C PHE A 53 3.28 10.42 7.63
N VAL A 54 3.50 10.07 8.88
CA VAL A 54 4.13 8.80 9.30
C VAL A 54 3.40 8.28 10.53
N GLY A 55 3.21 6.99 10.61
CA GLY A 55 2.48 6.46 11.75
C GLY A 55 2.40 4.95 11.85
N SER A 56 1.42 4.49 12.60
CA SER A 56 1.15 3.08 12.82
C SER A 56 0.07 2.51 11.89
N ALA A 57 -0.77 3.37 11.30
CA ALA A 57 -1.90 2.95 10.47
C ALA A 57 -1.45 2.32 9.16
N ASN A 58 -1.84 1.06 8.93
CA ASN A 58 -1.75 0.44 7.61
C ASN A 58 -2.87 0.97 6.70
N PHE A 59 -2.65 0.88 5.41
CA PHE A 59 -3.70 1.19 4.44
C PHE A 59 -4.63 -0.01 4.24
N ASP A 60 -5.32 -0.37 5.32
CA ASP A 60 -6.28 -1.47 5.37
C ASP A 60 -7.50 -1.14 6.23
N VAL A 61 -8.55 -1.95 6.10
CA VAL A 61 -9.85 -1.73 6.79
C VAL A 61 -9.70 -1.75 8.32
N ARG A 62 -8.82 -2.60 8.86
CA ARG A 62 -8.63 -2.70 10.31
C ARG A 62 -7.99 -1.44 10.88
N SER A 63 -6.91 -0.99 10.28
CA SER A 63 -6.22 0.24 10.72
C SER A 63 -7.10 1.47 10.55
N MET A 64 -7.87 1.53 9.46
CA MET A 64 -8.70 2.70 9.16
C MET A 64 -9.98 2.79 9.99
N LEU A 65 -10.56 1.66 10.44
CA LEU A 65 -11.89 1.65 11.05
C LEU A 65 -11.97 0.97 12.42
N LEU A 66 -11.02 0.12 12.78
CA LEU A 66 -11.15 -0.75 13.97
C LEU A 66 -10.03 -0.59 14.99
N ASN A 67 -8.80 -0.39 14.54
CA ASN A 67 -7.65 -0.30 15.44
C ASN A 67 -7.50 1.09 16.05
N PHE A 68 -6.86 1.15 17.20
CA PHE A 68 -6.30 2.42 17.70
C PHE A 68 -4.94 2.64 17.03
N GLU A 69 -4.84 3.73 16.29
CA GLU A 69 -3.65 4.07 15.51
C GLU A 69 -3.16 5.47 15.90
N VAL A 70 -1.89 5.74 15.66
CA VAL A 70 -1.28 7.05 15.88
C VAL A 70 -0.52 7.44 14.63
N ASP A 71 -0.90 8.57 14.05
CA ASP A 71 -0.23 9.15 12.89
C ASP A 71 0.22 10.58 13.21
N LEU A 72 1.43 10.91 12.78
CA LEU A 72 2.01 12.23 12.87
C LEU A 72 1.93 12.90 11.49
N PHE A 73 1.28 14.04 11.43
CA PHE A 73 1.25 14.90 10.24
C PHE A 73 2.34 15.96 10.35
N VAL A 74 3.10 16.11 9.28
CA VAL A 74 4.27 16.99 9.22
C VAL A 74 4.07 18.01 8.10
N TYR A 75 4.23 19.29 8.45
CA TYR A 75 4.06 20.43 7.55
C TYR A 75 5.37 21.19 7.30
N ASP A 76 6.44 20.82 8.01
CA ASP A 76 7.75 21.43 7.81
C ASP A 76 8.33 21.03 6.46
N VAL A 77 8.69 22.04 5.66
CA VAL A 77 9.16 21.86 4.27
C VAL A 77 10.37 20.93 4.18
N ARG A 78 11.30 21.01 5.16
CA ARG A 78 12.50 20.17 5.13
C ARG A 78 12.17 18.70 5.41
N SER A 79 11.27 18.47 6.36
CA SER A 79 10.84 17.11 6.72
C SER A 79 10.01 16.49 5.60
N VAL A 80 9.13 17.26 4.97
CA VAL A 80 8.36 16.83 3.79
C VAL A 80 9.31 16.45 2.65
N ALA A 81 10.28 17.31 2.31
CA ALA A 81 11.26 17.06 1.27
C ALA A 81 12.14 15.83 1.57
N THR A 82 12.45 15.59 2.84
CA THR A 82 13.21 14.40 3.27
C THR A 82 12.40 13.12 3.01
N LEU A 83 11.12 13.12 3.35
CA LEU A 83 10.25 11.97 3.10
C LEU A 83 10.01 11.75 1.60
N GLU A 84 9.88 12.83 0.84
CA GLU A 84 9.77 12.75 -0.63
C GLU A 84 11.03 12.13 -1.24
N SER A 85 12.22 12.59 -0.84
CA SER A 85 13.49 12.01 -1.29
C SER A 85 13.57 10.52 -0.97
N TRP A 86 13.23 10.14 0.25
CA TRP A 86 13.18 8.73 0.64
C TRP A 86 12.22 7.92 -0.22
N PHE A 87 11.03 8.44 -0.50
CA PHE A 87 10.06 7.78 -1.38
C PHE A 87 10.62 7.60 -2.81
N LEU A 88 11.24 8.64 -3.36
CA LEU A 88 11.85 8.60 -4.69
C LEU A 88 12.99 7.58 -4.76
N ASP A 89 13.78 7.43 -3.70
CA ASP A 89 14.86 6.45 -3.59
C ASP A 89 14.36 4.99 -3.61
N LEU A 90 13.09 4.74 -3.27
CA LEU A 90 12.50 3.41 -3.38
C LEU A 90 12.15 3.03 -4.82
N LEU A 91 11.85 3.99 -5.68
CA LEU A 91 11.27 3.74 -7.00
C LEU A 91 12.12 2.85 -7.93
N PRO A 92 13.46 2.97 -7.97
CA PRO A 92 14.31 2.12 -8.81
C PRO A 92 14.16 0.63 -8.52
N ASP A 93 13.87 0.27 -7.27
CA ASP A 93 13.72 -1.12 -6.83
C ASP A 93 12.27 -1.61 -6.87
N CYS A 94 11.36 -0.80 -7.39
CA CYS A 94 9.97 -1.14 -7.55
C CYS A 94 9.66 -1.68 -8.95
N LYS A 95 8.76 -2.64 -9.01
CA LYS A 95 8.13 -3.08 -10.26
C LYS A 95 6.73 -2.50 -10.34
N ALA A 96 6.45 -1.76 -11.41
CA ALA A 96 5.12 -1.21 -11.66
C ALA A 96 4.13 -2.30 -12.09
N GLY A 97 2.90 -2.14 -11.64
CA GLY A 97 1.76 -2.93 -12.03
C GLY A 97 1.50 -4.17 -11.17
N VAL A 98 0.23 -4.52 -11.09
CA VAL A 98 -0.24 -5.71 -10.37
C VAL A 98 -0.30 -6.91 -11.33
N PRO A 99 0.16 -8.10 -10.93
CA PRO A 99 0.05 -9.29 -11.76
C PRO A 99 -1.39 -9.56 -12.18
N ARG A 100 -1.60 -9.83 -13.47
CA ARG A 100 -2.91 -10.26 -13.98
C ARG A 100 -3.35 -11.54 -13.27
N ALA A 101 -4.62 -11.61 -12.89
CA ALA A 101 -5.22 -12.79 -12.28
C ALA A 101 -6.11 -13.52 -13.28
N SER A 102 -6.04 -14.85 -13.28
CA SER A 102 -6.99 -15.69 -14.01
C SER A 102 -8.40 -15.50 -13.44
N PHE A 103 -9.42 -15.87 -14.23
CA PHE A 103 -10.82 -15.78 -13.77
C PHE A 103 -11.06 -16.53 -12.44
N ILE A 104 -10.54 -17.76 -12.33
CA ILE A 104 -10.66 -18.57 -11.11
C ILE A 104 -10.01 -17.87 -9.91
N ARG A 105 -8.84 -17.27 -10.11
CA ARG A 105 -8.16 -16.52 -9.07
C ARG A 105 -8.97 -15.29 -8.63
N ARG A 106 -9.56 -14.56 -9.56
CA ARG A 106 -10.42 -13.40 -9.26
C ARG A 106 -11.64 -13.78 -8.45
N LEU A 107 -12.26 -14.93 -8.77
CA LEU A 107 -13.40 -15.45 -8.01
C LEU A 107 -12.99 -15.82 -6.58
N ALA A 108 -11.88 -16.53 -6.42
CA ALA A 108 -11.35 -16.89 -5.10
C ALA A 108 -10.97 -15.63 -4.29
N GLU A 109 -10.29 -14.65 -4.87
CA GLU A 109 -9.98 -13.37 -4.22
C GLU A 109 -11.26 -12.64 -3.75
N GLY A 110 -12.34 -12.69 -4.55
CA GLY A 110 -13.65 -12.14 -4.17
C GLY A 110 -14.24 -12.78 -2.91
N VAL A 111 -14.15 -14.11 -2.79
CA VAL A 111 -14.57 -14.83 -1.58
C VAL A 111 -13.71 -14.45 -0.36
N PHE A 112 -12.39 -14.40 -0.52
CA PHE A 112 -11.48 -13.98 0.54
C PHE A 112 -11.68 -12.53 0.98
N ARG A 113 -12.15 -11.67 0.09
CA ARG A 113 -12.48 -10.27 0.38
C ARG A 113 -13.58 -10.15 1.46
N LEU A 114 -14.51 -11.10 1.52
CA LEU A 114 -15.54 -11.12 2.57
C LEU A 114 -14.95 -11.34 3.97
N GLY A 115 -13.79 -11.98 4.06
CA GLY A 115 -13.04 -12.16 5.31
C GLY A 115 -12.00 -11.07 5.61
N ALA A 116 -11.82 -10.09 4.76
CA ALA A 116 -10.79 -9.07 4.91
C ALA A 116 -10.80 -8.30 6.26
N PRO A 117 -11.97 -8.03 6.90
CA PRO A 117 -11.99 -7.40 8.22
C PRO A 117 -11.41 -8.27 9.34
N VAL A 118 -11.21 -9.57 9.11
CA VAL A 118 -10.74 -10.54 10.11
C VAL A 118 -9.29 -10.95 9.86
N LEU A 119 -8.75 -10.68 8.66
CA LEU A 119 -7.38 -10.94 8.24
C LEU A 119 -6.47 -9.76 8.55
#